data_d40e5139faa64b2d68cd36cb3d38539b
#
_entry.id   d40e5139faa64b2d68cd36cb3d38539b
#
_cell.length_a   1.000
_cell.length_b   1.000
_cell.length_c   1.000
_cell.angle_alpha   90.00
_cell.angle_beta   90.00
_cell.angle_gamma   90.00
#
_symmetry.space_group_name_H-M   'P 1'
#
loop_
_entity.id
_entity.type
_entity.pdbx_description
1 polymer ?
#
loop_
_entity_poly.entity_id
_entity_poly.type
_entity_poly.pdbx_seq_one_letter_code
_entity_poly.pdbx_strand_id
1 'polypeptide(L)'
;WLADNCFGDYYTRGGLDYKQREMITFCFLAALGGCEPQLTSHAGANLRIGNDNAFLIQVISQCLPYIGYPRSLNALRCVNDAAQAAR
;
A
#
# COMPACT_ATOMS: atom_id res chain seq x y z
N TRP A 1 20.10 -1.74 5.47
CA TRP A 1 19.74 -0.53 4.71
C TRP A 1 18.22 -0.39 4.55
N LEU A 2 17.58 -1.46 4.09
CA LEU A 2 16.13 -1.43 3.92
C LEU A 2 15.41 -1.19 5.25
N ALA A 3 15.83 -1.89 6.31
CA ALA A 3 15.20 -1.72 7.62
C ALA A 3 15.43 -0.31 8.16
N ASP A 4 16.65 0.20 8.09
CA ASP A 4 16.95 1.55 8.58
C ASP A 4 16.28 2.63 7.74
N ASN A 5 16.35 2.49 6.43
CA ASN A 5 15.84 3.50 5.52
C ASN A 5 14.33 3.49 5.41
N CYS A 6 13.74 2.29 5.31
CA CYS A 6 12.30 2.15 5.09
C CYS A 6 11.53 2.11 6.41
N PHE A 7 11.97 1.31 7.38
CA PHE A 7 11.23 1.08 8.61
C PHE A 7 11.72 1.91 9.79
N GLY A 8 12.98 2.34 9.79
CA GLY A 8 13.53 3.17 10.85
C GLY A 8 13.35 4.65 10.57
N ASP A 9 14.09 5.16 9.59
CA ASP A 9 14.14 6.60 9.33
C ASP A 9 12.79 7.17 8.89
N TYR A 10 12.10 6.51 7.97
CA TYR A 10 10.91 7.08 7.38
C TYR A 10 9.68 6.91 8.27
N TYR A 11 9.57 5.80 8.98
CA TYR A 11 8.40 5.55 9.81
C TYR A 11 8.47 6.15 11.20
N THR A 12 9.65 6.63 11.62
CA THR A 12 9.79 7.28 12.91
C THR A 12 9.82 8.80 12.83
N ARG A 13 9.80 9.38 11.63
CA ARG A 13 9.77 10.82 11.46
C ARG A 13 8.46 11.40 11.96
N GLY A 14 8.53 12.62 12.50
CA GLY A 14 7.34 13.36 12.87
C GLY A 14 6.52 13.78 11.66
N GLY A 15 5.31 14.22 11.89
CA GLY A 15 4.41 14.78 10.87
C GLY A 15 3.39 13.81 10.30
N LEU A 16 3.78 12.55 10.05
CA LEU A 16 2.86 11.53 9.55
C LEU A 16 2.83 10.36 10.52
N ASP A 17 1.64 9.83 10.80
CA ASP A 17 1.52 8.66 11.64
C ASP A 17 1.79 7.38 10.83
N TYR A 18 1.80 6.24 11.51
CA TYR A 18 2.13 4.96 10.90
C TYR A 18 1.13 4.58 9.81
N LYS A 19 -0.17 4.82 10.05
CA LYS A 19 -1.21 4.49 9.07
C LYS A 19 -1.06 5.33 7.80
N GLN A 20 -0.76 6.61 7.95
CA GLN A 20 -0.56 7.50 6.81
C GLN A 20 0.66 7.09 6.00
N ARG A 21 1.76 6.77 6.67
CA ARG A 21 3.00 6.35 5.99
C ARG A 21 2.81 5.07 5.23
N GLU A 22 2.11 4.09 5.82
CA GLU A 22 1.87 2.83 5.16
C GLU A 22 0.95 2.99 3.95
N MET A 23 -0.07 3.83 4.07
CA MET A 23 -0.98 4.14 2.96
C MET A 23 -0.22 4.82 1.81
N ILE A 24 0.66 5.77 2.12
CA ILE A 24 1.45 6.48 1.11
C ILE A 24 2.40 5.51 0.41
N THR A 25 3.07 4.63 1.16
CA THR A 25 3.95 3.61 0.58
C THR A 25 3.17 2.70 -0.37
N PHE A 26 1.97 2.29 0.02
CA PHE A 26 1.09 1.51 -0.84
C PHE A 26 0.80 2.26 -2.15
N CYS A 27 0.49 3.54 -2.07
CA CYS A 27 0.22 4.36 -3.26
C CYS A 27 1.42 4.43 -4.21
N PHE A 28 2.61 4.61 -3.68
CA PHE A 28 3.83 4.66 -4.49
C PHE A 28 4.06 3.35 -5.23
N LEU A 29 3.89 2.23 -4.54
CA LEU A 29 4.10 0.91 -5.17
C LEU A 29 3.04 0.63 -6.22
N ALA A 30 1.79 1.03 -5.96
CA ALA A 30 0.71 0.89 -6.94
C ALA A 30 1.02 1.70 -8.20
N ALA A 31 1.47 2.93 -8.03
CA ALA A 31 1.78 3.83 -9.14
C ALA A 31 3.00 3.37 -9.92
N LEU A 32 3.99 2.84 -9.23
CA LEU A 32 5.23 2.38 -9.84
C LEU A 32 5.00 1.22 -10.80
N GLY A 33 4.23 0.22 -10.37
CA GLY A 33 3.96 -0.97 -11.16
C GLY A 33 5.16 -1.90 -11.22
N GLY A 34 4.91 -3.16 -11.58
CA GLY A 34 5.99 -4.15 -11.72
C GLY A 34 6.58 -4.62 -10.40
N CYS A 35 5.94 -4.29 -9.28
CA CYS A 35 6.42 -4.65 -7.95
C CYS A 35 5.28 -5.26 -7.13
N GLU A 36 4.51 -6.16 -7.76
CA GLU A 36 3.33 -6.75 -7.15
C GLU A 36 3.62 -7.51 -5.85
N PRO A 37 4.74 -8.25 -5.72
CA PRO A 37 5.06 -8.89 -4.43
C PRO A 37 5.20 -7.87 -3.29
N GLN A 38 5.90 -6.77 -3.55
CA GLN A 38 6.07 -5.70 -2.55
C GLN A 38 4.75 -5.01 -2.27
N LEU A 39 3.96 -4.77 -3.30
CA LEU A 39 2.66 -4.13 -3.17
C LEU A 39 1.71 -4.99 -2.32
N THR A 40 1.69 -6.31 -2.56
CA THR A 40 0.89 -7.24 -1.76
C THR A 40 1.34 -7.25 -0.31
N SER A 41 2.64 -7.21 -0.07
CA SER A 41 3.20 -7.17 1.28
C SER A 41 2.74 -5.90 2.03
N HIS A 42 2.81 -4.76 1.37
CA HIS A 42 2.39 -3.49 1.99
C HIS A 42 0.87 -3.37 2.10
N ALA A 43 0.12 -3.99 1.20
CA ALA A 43 -1.32 -4.10 1.38
C ALA A 43 -1.63 -4.87 2.67
N GLY A 44 -0.94 -5.98 2.91
CA GLY A 44 -1.07 -6.75 4.14
C GLY A 44 -0.73 -5.93 5.38
N ALA A 45 0.34 -5.14 5.30
CA ALA A 45 0.74 -4.26 6.40
C ALA A 45 -0.35 -3.22 6.70
N ASN A 46 -0.93 -2.62 5.65
CA ASN A 46 -2.05 -1.69 5.81
C ASN A 46 -3.23 -2.35 6.52
N LEU A 47 -3.59 -3.56 6.11
CA LEU A 47 -4.72 -4.27 6.71
C LEU A 47 -4.47 -4.53 8.20
N ARG A 48 -3.24 -4.90 8.56
CA ARG A 48 -2.90 -5.22 9.96
C ARG A 48 -2.99 -4.01 10.88
N ILE A 49 -2.75 -2.82 10.38
CA ILE A 49 -2.77 -1.61 11.21
C ILE A 49 -4.10 -0.86 11.13
N GLY A 50 -5.10 -1.44 10.48
CA GLY A 50 -6.45 -0.89 10.47
C GLY A 50 -6.82 -0.07 9.23
N ASN A 51 -5.95 0.04 8.24
CA ASN A 51 -6.32 0.54 6.92
C ASN A 51 -6.95 -0.62 6.18
N ASP A 52 -8.27 -0.75 6.28
CA ASP A 52 -8.97 -1.96 5.85
C ASP A 52 -9.13 -2.05 4.34
N ASN A 53 -9.71 -3.17 3.89
CA ASN A 53 -9.91 -3.45 2.48
C ASN A 53 -10.72 -2.36 1.78
N ALA A 54 -11.82 -1.94 2.40
CA ALA A 54 -12.69 -0.90 1.84
C ALA A 54 -11.93 0.43 1.69
N PHE A 55 -11.10 0.77 2.66
CA PHE A 55 -10.27 1.98 2.62
C PHE A 55 -9.26 1.91 1.47
N LEU A 56 -8.58 0.78 1.32
CA LEU A 56 -7.59 0.63 0.24
C LEU A 56 -8.23 0.67 -1.14
N ILE A 57 -9.44 0.13 -1.29
CA ILE A 57 -10.17 0.24 -2.55
C ILE A 57 -10.47 1.70 -2.88
N GLN A 58 -10.87 2.50 -1.89
CA GLN A 58 -11.09 3.93 -2.09
C GLN A 58 -9.79 4.65 -2.46
N VAL A 59 -8.68 4.27 -1.83
CA VAL A 59 -7.36 4.83 -2.15
C VAL A 59 -7.01 4.54 -3.62
N ILE A 60 -7.21 3.31 -4.07
CA ILE A 60 -6.96 2.93 -5.47
C ILE A 60 -7.84 3.76 -6.40
N SER A 61 -9.12 3.93 -6.06
CA SER A 61 -10.05 4.72 -6.86
C SER A 61 -9.59 6.17 -7.00
N GLN A 62 -9.02 6.73 -5.93
CA GLN A 62 -8.48 8.08 -5.95
C GLN A 62 -7.23 8.17 -6.82
N CYS A 63 -6.43 7.12 -6.86
CA CYS A 63 -5.21 7.08 -7.67
C CYS A 63 -5.50 6.84 -9.15
N LEU A 64 -6.63 6.22 -9.48
CA LEU A 64 -6.95 5.75 -10.83
C LEU A 64 -6.75 6.80 -11.91
N PRO A 65 -7.21 8.07 -11.76
CA PRO A 65 -7.01 9.07 -12.82
C PRO A 65 -5.54 9.36 -13.13
N TYR A 66 -4.65 9.06 -12.21
CA TYR A 66 -3.23 9.38 -12.34
C TYR A 66 -2.39 8.18 -12.78
N ILE A 67 -2.78 6.95 -12.41
CA ILE A 67 -1.97 5.77 -12.67
C ILE A 67 -2.56 4.86 -13.74
N GLY A 68 -3.83 5.04 -14.09
CA GLY A 68 -4.49 4.28 -15.14
C GLY A 68 -5.06 2.94 -14.68
N TYR A 69 -5.88 2.33 -15.54
CA TYR A 69 -6.57 1.08 -15.22
C TYR A 69 -5.63 -0.10 -14.99
N PRO A 70 -4.61 -0.33 -15.84
CA PRO A 70 -3.79 -1.53 -15.62
C PRO A 70 -3.14 -1.58 -14.23
N ARG A 71 -2.55 -0.47 -13.79
CA ARG A 71 -1.92 -0.41 -12.47
C ARG A 71 -2.95 -0.46 -11.35
N SER A 72 -4.10 0.17 -11.56
CA SER A 72 -5.18 0.14 -10.57
C SER A 72 -5.74 -1.26 -10.38
N LEU A 73 -5.94 -2.01 -11.47
CA LEU A 73 -6.41 -3.39 -11.39
C LEU A 73 -5.38 -4.30 -10.75
N ASN A 74 -4.08 -4.09 -11.04
CA ASN A 74 -3.02 -4.83 -10.37
C ASN A 74 -3.03 -4.57 -8.86
N ALA A 75 -3.18 -3.30 -8.47
CA ALA A 75 -3.25 -2.94 -7.05
C ALA A 75 -4.45 -3.57 -6.36
N LEU A 76 -5.60 -3.56 -7.02
CA LEU A 76 -6.82 -4.19 -6.49
C LEU A 76 -6.61 -5.68 -6.25
N ARG A 77 -5.97 -6.36 -7.20
CA ARG A 77 -5.67 -7.79 -7.05
C ARG A 77 -4.72 -8.02 -5.86
N CYS A 78 -3.71 -7.19 -5.70
CA CYS A 78 -2.79 -7.31 -4.58
C CYS A 78 -3.49 -7.13 -3.23
N VAL A 79 -4.43 -6.20 -3.15
CA VAL A 79 -5.23 -6.00 -1.93
C VAL A 79 -6.08 -7.24 -1.65
N ASN A 80 -6.73 -7.79 -2.67
CA ASN A 80 -7.55 -8.99 -2.51
C ASN A 80 -6.71 -10.19 -2.09
N ASP A 81 -5.54 -10.37 -2.68
CA ASP A 81 -4.62 -11.44 -2.29
C ASP A 81 -4.17 -11.31 -0.85
N ALA A 82 -3.83 -10.10 -0.43
CA ALA A 82 -3.43 -9.83 0.95
C ALA A 82 -4.58 -10.09 1.93
N ALA A 83 -5.79 -9.69 1.56
CA ALA A 83 -6.97 -9.91 2.40
C ALA A 83 -7.27 -11.40 2.55
N GLN A 84 -7.14 -12.18 1.49
CA GLN A 84 -7.33 -13.63 1.55
C GLN A 84 -6.27 -14.31 2.39
N ALA A 85 -5.02 -13.89 2.27
CA ALA A 85 -3.93 -14.45 3.06
C ALA A 85 -4.08 -14.16 4.56
N ALA A 86 -4.77 -13.08 4.92
CA ALA A 86 -4.99 -12.71 6.32
C ALA A 86 -6.10 -13.53 6.98
N ARG A 87 -6.87 -14.29 6.22
CA ARG A 87 -7.91 -15.19 6.75
C ARG A 87 -7.29 -16.52 7.19
#